data_d9531413df7336e7ee62f5b2558ed8f2
#
_entry.id   d9531413df7336e7ee62f5b2558ed8f2
#
_cell.length_a   1.000
_cell.length_b   1.000
_cell.length_c   1.000
_cell.angle_alpha   90.00
_cell.angle_beta   90.00
_cell.angle_gamma   90.00
#
_symmetry.space_group_name_H-M   'P 1'
#
loop_
_entity.id
_entity.type
_entity.pdbx_description
1 polymer ?
#
loop_
_entity_poly.entity_id
_entity_poly.type
_entity_poly.pdbx_seq_one_letter_code
_entity_poly.pdbx_strand_id
1 'polypeptide(L)'
;LFGEKHGIDSKTTYREFTQKVPVYDYNALFPYIDRIVSGEKNILWPTPIEWLAKSSGTSQGKSKFVPVSDESLKENNITSAMDCLTIYTNLFPDTELFSGKTITLGGSMQELYKKSPLRCGDVSAILMENMPAIGFYLNAPQNKRILLHSNWEYKLKLMAKSTIKENVTGLSGVPSWMLLVLKEVLARSGKKSLSEVWPNIEVYFHGGVSFDPYRAEYEKIFSPKKLFYMNIYNASEGFFGIQNERDSDDMLLMTDNGVFYEFLELNEEGRDNGKVIPLSEVQVGPTYAMIV
;
A
#
# COMPACT_ATOMS: atom_id res chain seq x y z
N LEU A 1 -24.89 11.47 -4.35
CA LEU A 1 -25.27 12.44 -3.30
C LEU A 1 -24.22 13.53 -3.09
N PHE A 2 -22.96 13.17 -2.87
CA PHE A 2 -21.88 14.16 -2.64
C PHE A 2 -21.68 15.07 -3.87
N GLY A 3 -21.56 14.49 -5.05
CA GLY A 3 -21.44 15.25 -6.30
C GLY A 3 -22.61 16.20 -6.55
N GLU A 4 -23.84 15.75 -6.33
CA GLU A 4 -25.04 16.58 -6.45
C GLU A 4 -25.03 17.75 -5.46
N LYS A 5 -24.64 17.48 -4.19
CA LYS A 5 -24.53 18.50 -3.16
C LYS A 5 -23.58 19.64 -3.55
N HIS A 6 -22.48 19.29 -4.23
CA HIS A 6 -21.47 20.25 -4.66
C HIS A 6 -21.67 20.74 -6.11
N GLY A 7 -22.71 20.25 -6.80
CA GLY A 7 -22.98 20.63 -8.19
C GLY A 7 -21.85 20.26 -9.14
N ILE A 8 -21.25 19.07 -8.95
CA ILE A 8 -20.19 18.53 -9.80
C ILE A 8 -20.72 17.35 -10.64
N ASP A 9 -20.25 17.27 -11.86
CA ASP A 9 -20.57 16.23 -12.84
C ASP A 9 -19.35 15.89 -13.71
N SER A 10 -19.52 15.04 -14.72
CA SER A 10 -18.45 14.62 -15.63
C SER A 10 -17.88 15.74 -16.53
N LYS A 11 -18.48 16.93 -16.54
CA LYS A 11 -18.02 18.10 -17.29
C LYS A 11 -17.36 19.14 -16.40
N THR A 12 -17.39 18.94 -15.09
CA THR A 12 -16.80 19.86 -14.12
C THR A 12 -15.29 19.93 -14.35
N THR A 13 -14.80 21.13 -14.63
CA THR A 13 -13.36 21.39 -14.80
C THR A 13 -12.65 21.41 -13.45
N TYR A 14 -11.31 21.24 -13.45
CA TYR A 14 -10.48 21.35 -12.25
C TYR A 14 -10.78 22.66 -11.47
N ARG A 15 -10.81 23.78 -12.17
CA ARG A 15 -11.06 25.11 -11.56
C ARG A 15 -12.45 25.18 -10.89
N GLU A 16 -13.45 24.62 -11.52
CA GLU A 16 -14.80 24.56 -10.95
C GLU A 16 -14.86 23.61 -9.75
N PHE A 17 -14.16 22.47 -9.83
CA PHE A 17 -14.07 21.52 -8.73
C PHE A 17 -13.48 22.18 -7.47
N THR A 18 -12.34 22.84 -7.59
CA THR A 18 -11.66 23.50 -6.45
C THR A 18 -12.46 24.64 -5.84
N GLN A 19 -13.34 25.29 -6.63
CA GLN A 19 -14.24 26.32 -6.14
C GLN A 19 -15.48 25.76 -5.41
N LYS A 20 -15.94 24.57 -5.81
CA LYS A 20 -17.18 23.96 -5.33
C LYS A 20 -16.94 22.97 -4.18
N VAL A 21 -15.80 22.30 -4.16
CA VAL A 21 -15.47 21.23 -3.21
C VAL A 21 -14.33 21.72 -2.30
N PRO A 22 -14.61 22.02 -1.04
CA PRO A 22 -13.55 22.35 -0.09
C PRO A 22 -12.72 21.11 0.26
N VAL A 23 -11.50 21.32 0.75
CA VAL A 23 -10.71 20.24 1.32
C VAL A 23 -11.42 19.69 2.56
N TYR A 24 -11.68 18.39 2.57
CA TYR A 24 -12.31 17.69 3.67
C TYR A 24 -11.26 16.95 4.49
N ASP A 25 -11.31 17.09 5.79
CA ASP A 25 -10.65 16.15 6.69
C ASP A 25 -11.52 14.89 6.90
N TYR A 26 -10.95 13.88 7.55
CA TYR A 26 -11.68 12.64 7.81
C TYR A 26 -12.93 12.85 8.66
N ASN A 27 -12.92 13.77 9.62
CA ASN A 27 -14.08 14.01 10.50
C ASN A 27 -15.24 14.62 9.72
N ALA A 28 -14.95 15.51 8.79
CA ALA A 28 -15.96 16.10 7.89
C ALA A 28 -16.52 15.07 6.89
N LEU A 29 -15.72 14.07 6.47
CA LEU A 29 -16.18 12.96 5.60
C LEU A 29 -16.88 11.85 6.38
N PHE A 30 -16.64 11.72 7.68
CA PHE A 30 -17.15 10.60 8.48
C PHE A 30 -18.68 10.41 8.40
N PRO A 31 -19.54 11.47 8.39
CA PRO A 31 -21.00 11.28 8.24
C PRO A 31 -21.38 10.57 6.93
N TYR A 32 -20.64 10.78 5.83
CA TYR A 32 -20.85 10.08 4.56
C TYR A 32 -20.35 8.63 4.64
N ILE A 33 -19.16 8.45 5.25
CA ILE A 33 -18.56 7.12 5.44
C ILE A 33 -19.46 6.25 6.31
N ASP A 34 -20.05 6.79 7.38
CA ASP A 34 -20.98 6.07 8.27
C ASP A 34 -22.23 5.57 7.55
N ARG A 35 -22.74 6.33 6.59
CA ARG A 35 -23.84 5.91 5.70
C ARG A 35 -23.41 4.80 4.77
N ILE A 36 -22.19 4.87 4.19
CA ILE A 36 -21.63 3.80 3.36
C ILE A 36 -21.49 2.53 4.21
N VAL A 37 -20.94 2.61 5.43
CA VAL A 37 -20.84 1.48 6.35
C VAL A 37 -22.21 0.86 6.66
N SER A 38 -23.27 1.65 6.67
CA SER A 38 -24.65 1.17 6.83
C SER A 38 -25.22 0.47 5.58
N GLY A 39 -24.46 0.46 4.47
CA GLY A 39 -24.87 -0.16 3.20
C GLY A 39 -25.60 0.78 2.25
N GLU A 40 -25.62 2.09 2.53
CA GLU A 40 -26.20 3.07 1.59
C GLU A 40 -25.29 3.23 0.36
N LYS A 41 -25.90 3.36 -0.81
CA LYS A 41 -25.23 3.49 -2.12
C LYS A 41 -25.22 4.94 -2.59
N ASN A 42 -24.34 5.24 -3.55
CA ASN A 42 -24.24 6.58 -4.19
C ASN A 42 -23.99 7.73 -3.19
N ILE A 43 -23.20 7.49 -2.17
CA ILE A 43 -22.90 8.51 -1.15
C ILE A 43 -21.72 9.37 -1.60
N LEU A 44 -20.50 8.85 -1.58
CA LEU A 44 -19.29 9.53 -2.05
C LEU A 44 -18.96 9.13 -3.50
N TRP A 45 -19.29 7.90 -3.90
CA TRP A 45 -18.95 7.32 -5.18
C TRP A 45 -20.20 6.72 -5.85
N PRO A 46 -20.34 6.82 -7.20
CA PRO A 46 -21.55 6.35 -7.90
C PRO A 46 -21.64 4.83 -7.98
N THR A 47 -20.50 4.13 -8.03
CA THR A 47 -20.47 2.67 -8.02
C THR A 47 -20.60 2.10 -6.62
N PRO A 48 -21.06 0.86 -6.45
CA PRO A 48 -21.15 0.22 -5.14
C PRO A 48 -19.78 0.10 -4.47
N ILE A 49 -19.71 0.43 -3.20
CA ILE A 49 -18.54 0.14 -2.35
C ILE A 49 -18.76 -1.22 -1.70
N GLU A 50 -17.80 -2.12 -1.85
CA GLU A 50 -17.80 -3.44 -1.22
C GLU A 50 -16.79 -3.54 -0.08
N TRP A 51 -15.76 -2.68 -0.09
CA TRP A 51 -14.63 -2.74 0.79
C TRP A 51 -14.41 -1.46 1.58
N LEU A 52 -13.96 -1.63 2.82
CA LEU A 52 -13.48 -0.56 3.69
C LEU A 52 -12.07 -0.89 4.14
N ALA A 53 -11.10 -0.07 3.75
CA ALA A 53 -9.74 -0.16 4.26
C ALA A 53 -9.68 0.48 5.65
N LYS A 54 -9.20 -0.30 6.63
CA LYS A 54 -8.98 0.20 7.99
C LYS A 54 -7.57 0.74 8.11
N SER A 55 -7.44 2.04 8.34
CA SER A 55 -6.15 2.65 8.63
C SER A 55 -5.89 2.71 10.13
N SER A 56 -4.61 2.64 10.51
CA SER A 56 -4.17 2.68 11.91
C SER A 56 -4.39 4.04 12.60
N GLY A 57 -4.83 5.07 11.87
CA GLY A 57 -5.25 6.40 12.29
C GLY A 57 -4.56 6.96 13.52
N THR A 58 -3.52 7.76 13.33
CA THR A 58 -2.67 8.24 14.43
C THR A 58 -3.19 9.50 15.14
N SER A 59 -4.10 10.27 14.52
CA SER A 59 -4.44 11.61 15.02
C SER A 59 -5.36 11.68 16.23
N GLN A 60 -6.09 10.60 16.58
CA GLN A 60 -6.98 10.57 17.75
C GLN A 60 -7.17 9.18 18.38
N GLY A 61 -6.29 8.22 18.10
CA GLY A 61 -6.39 6.85 18.66
C GLY A 61 -7.57 6.03 18.15
N LYS A 62 -8.35 6.53 17.17
CA LYS A 62 -9.46 5.80 16.54
C LYS A 62 -9.07 5.38 15.13
N SER A 63 -9.36 4.14 14.79
CA SER A 63 -9.20 3.64 13.42
C SER A 63 -10.09 4.41 12.45
N LYS A 64 -9.54 4.76 11.29
CA LYS A 64 -10.28 5.36 10.18
C LYS A 64 -10.70 4.26 9.20
N PHE A 65 -11.83 4.44 8.53
CA PHE A 65 -12.35 3.53 7.51
C PHE A 65 -12.42 4.29 6.19
N VAL A 66 -11.64 3.85 5.23
CA VAL A 66 -11.56 4.45 3.90
C VAL A 66 -12.33 3.57 2.93
N PRO A 67 -13.38 4.08 2.26
CA PRO A 67 -14.09 3.33 1.24
C PRO A 67 -13.17 3.04 0.05
N VAL A 68 -13.15 1.78 -0.39
CA VAL A 68 -12.36 1.35 -1.56
C VAL A 68 -13.34 0.98 -2.66
N SER A 69 -13.36 1.79 -3.72
CA SER A 69 -14.16 1.50 -4.91
C SER A 69 -13.47 0.45 -5.79
N ASP A 70 -14.22 -0.16 -6.70
CA ASP A 70 -13.68 -1.11 -7.66
C ASP A 70 -12.65 -0.45 -8.60
N GLU A 71 -12.88 0.80 -8.95
CA GLU A 71 -11.97 1.63 -9.74
C GLU A 71 -10.67 1.88 -8.96
N SER A 72 -10.74 2.32 -7.70
CA SER A 72 -9.55 2.50 -6.86
C SER A 72 -8.77 1.19 -6.69
N LEU A 73 -9.47 0.07 -6.53
CA LEU A 73 -8.81 -1.23 -6.41
C LEU A 73 -8.07 -1.63 -7.69
N LYS A 74 -8.71 -1.48 -8.85
CA LYS A 74 -8.18 -1.93 -10.14
C LYS A 74 -7.21 -0.94 -10.76
N GLU A 75 -7.66 0.31 -10.94
CA GLU A 75 -6.93 1.33 -11.69
C GLU A 75 -5.80 1.96 -10.89
N ASN A 76 -5.98 2.11 -9.56
CA ASN A 76 -4.92 2.60 -8.71
C ASN A 76 -4.06 1.45 -8.16
N ASN A 77 -4.59 0.64 -7.25
CA ASN A 77 -3.76 -0.27 -6.47
C ASN A 77 -3.17 -1.43 -7.30
N ILE A 78 -3.99 -2.12 -8.11
CA ILE A 78 -3.51 -3.28 -8.89
C ILE A 78 -2.60 -2.80 -10.02
N THR A 79 -2.97 -1.75 -10.75
CA THR A 79 -2.14 -1.18 -11.83
C THR A 79 -0.81 -0.70 -11.28
N SER A 80 -0.78 0.07 -10.19
CA SER A 80 0.48 0.55 -9.60
C SER A 80 1.34 -0.59 -9.06
N ALA A 81 0.75 -1.69 -8.58
CA ALA A 81 1.53 -2.88 -8.22
C ALA A 81 2.19 -3.52 -9.46
N MET A 82 1.53 -3.50 -10.62
CA MET A 82 2.13 -3.97 -11.89
C MET A 82 3.21 -3.00 -12.39
N ASP A 83 3.00 -1.68 -12.23
CA ASP A 83 4.00 -0.66 -12.57
C ASP A 83 5.25 -0.80 -11.71
N CYS A 84 5.10 -1.13 -10.42
CA CYS A 84 6.21 -1.44 -9.54
C CYS A 84 7.08 -2.59 -10.09
N LEU A 85 6.46 -3.68 -10.55
CA LEU A 85 7.17 -4.78 -11.18
C LEU A 85 7.82 -4.36 -12.52
N THR A 86 7.13 -3.55 -13.32
CA THR A 86 7.62 -3.03 -14.60
C THR A 86 8.83 -2.12 -14.39
N ILE A 87 8.76 -1.20 -13.44
CA ILE A 87 9.89 -0.31 -13.09
C ILE A 87 11.06 -1.16 -12.60
N TYR A 88 10.83 -2.14 -11.73
CA TYR A 88 11.88 -3.03 -11.25
C TYR A 88 12.56 -3.78 -12.38
N THR A 89 11.81 -4.37 -13.32
CA THR A 89 12.39 -5.09 -14.48
C THR A 89 13.15 -4.17 -15.42
N ASN A 90 12.73 -2.91 -15.56
CA ASN A 90 13.49 -1.91 -16.35
C ASN A 90 14.81 -1.53 -15.65
N LEU A 91 14.81 -1.42 -14.33
CA LEU A 91 16.03 -1.19 -13.56
C LEU A 91 16.97 -2.39 -13.60
N PHE A 92 16.44 -3.61 -13.66
CA PHE A 92 17.20 -4.88 -13.64
C PHE A 92 16.74 -5.79 -14.77
N PRO A 93 17.20 -5.54 -16.03
CA PRO A 93 16.76 -6.34 -17.19
C PRO A 93 17.10 -7.83 -17.10
N ASP A 94 18.15 -8.18 -16.35
CA ASP A 94 18.59 -9.57 -16.14
C ASP A 94 17.95 -10.21 -14.88
N THR A 95 16.86 -9.64 -14.37
CA THR A 95 16.19 -10.13 -13.15
C THR A 95 15.62 -11.53 -13.33
N GLU A 96 15.79 -12.36 -12.32
CA GLU A 96 15.17 -13.68 -12.19
C GLU A 96 13.94 -13.67 -11.26
N LEU A 97 13.37 -12.49 -10.99
CA LEU A 97 12.24 -12.31 -10.05
C LEU A 97 11.09 -13.29 -10.34
N PHE A 98 10.75 -13.46 -11.61
CA PHE A 98 9.65 -14.33 -12.04
C PHE A 98 10.00 -15.81 -12.16
N SER A 99 11.28 -16.20 -11.96
CA SER A 99 11.69 -17.59 -11.89
C SER A 99 11.31 -18.27 -10.57
N GLY A 100 10.95 -17.46 -9.56
CA GLY A 100 10.57 -17.90 -8.23
C GLY A 100 9.28 -17.25 -7.71
N LYS A 101 9.20 -17.12 -6.40
CA LYS A 101 8.03 -16.60 -5.68
C LYS A 101 8.39 -15.34 -4.91
N THR A 102 7.41 -14.44 -4.78
CA THR A 102 7.49 -13.30 -3.86
C THR A 102 6.72 -13.62 -2.59
N ILE A 103 7.36 -13.48 -1.43
CA ILE A 103 6.65 -13.52 -0.15
C ILE A 103 6.00 -12.17 0.07
N THR A 104 4.68 -12.12 -0.02
CA THR A 104 3.92 -10.91 0.29
C THR A 104 3.31 -11.01 1.68
N LEU A 105 3.65 -10.07 2.55
CA LEU A 105 3.11 -9.99 3.90
C LEU A 105 2.20 -8.78 4.04
N GLY A 106 0.91 -9.04 4.16
CA GLY A 106 -0.11 -8.03 4.41
C GLY A 106 -0.79 -8.20 5.77
N GLY A 107 -1.67 -7.28 6.09
CA GLY A 107 -2.49 -7.31 7.29
C GLY A 107 -3.53 -8.42 7.28
N SER A 108 -4.67 -8.17 7.90
CA SER A 108 -5.76 -9.14 8.05
C SER A 108 -7.11 -8.52 7.76
N MET A 109 -8.11 -9.39 7.54
CA MET A 109 -9.50 -8.97 7.55
C MET A 109 -9.91 -8.58 8.96
N GLN A 110 -10.77 -7.57 9.07
CA GLN A 110 -11.18 -6.93 10.31
C GLN A 110 -12.71 -6.92 10.41
N GLU A 111 -13.21 -6.79 11.64
CA GLU A 111 -14.63 -6.54 11.87
C GLU A 111 -14.92 -5.04 11.90
N LEU A 112 -16.09 -4.67 11.43
CA LEU A 112 -16.58 -3.30 11.48
C LEU A 112 -17.18 -3.00 12.86
N TYR A 113 -17.18 -1.73 13.23
CA TYR A 113 -17.75 -1.23 14.50
C TYR A 113 -19.29 -1.37 14.60
N LYS A 114 -19.96 -1.68 13.48
CA LYS A 114 -21.38 -1.98 13.42
C LYS A 114 -21.66 -3.05 12.36
N LYS A 115 -22.86 -3.68 12.44
CA LYS A 115 -23.30 -4.62 11.41
C LYS A 115 -23.38 -3.93 10.04
N SER A 116 -22.73 -4.52 9.06
CA SER A 116 -22.62 -3.98 7.72
C SER A 116 -22.63 -5.10 6.68
N PRO A 117 -23.13 -4.86 5.47
CA PRO A 117 -22.95 -5.76 4.33
C PRO A 117 -21.53 -5.68 3.74
N LEU A 118 -20.73 -4.69 4.14
CA LEU A 118 -19.41 -4.45 3.58
C LEU A 118 -18.35 -5.29 4.27
N ARG A 119 -17.27 -5.57 3.55
CA ARG A 119 -16.08 -6.26 4.06
C ARG A 119 -15.04 -5.22 4.48
N CYS A 120 -14.27 -5.55 5.52
CA CYS A 120 -13.28 -4.62 6.07
C CYS A 120 -11.96 -5.35 6.32
N GLY A 121 -10.86 -4.65 6.13
CA GLY A 121 -9.52 -5.15 6.43
C GLY A 121 -8.45 -4.07 6.23
N ASP A 122 -7.22 -4.41 6.55
CA ASP A 122 -6.09 -3.59 6.12
C ASP A 122 -6.05 -3.55 4.59
N VAL A 123 -5.63 -2.43 3.96
CA VAL A 123 -5.61 -2.32 2.50
C VAL A 123 -4.84 -3.47 1.85
N SER A 124 -3.72 -3.88 2.42
CA SER A 124 -2.94 -5.02 1.94
C SER A 124 -3.69 -6.36 2.00
N ALA A 125 -4.59 -6.55 2.97
CA ALA A 125 -5.45 -7.74 3.02
C ALA A 125 -6.53 -7.70 1.93
N ILE A 126 -7.10 -6.53 1.66
CA ILE A 126 -8.05 -6.31 0.57
C ILE A 126 -7.38 -6.62 -0.78
N LEU A 127 -6.16 -6.12 -0.99
CA LEU A 127 -5.37 -6.39 -2.20
C LEU A 127 -5.05 -7.88 -2.38
N MET A 128 -4.68 -8.57 -1.30
CA MET A 128 -4.45 -10.02 -1.33
C MET A 128 -5.72 -10.82 -1.64
N GLU A 129 -6.85 -10.41 -1.11
CA GLU A 129 -8.14 -11.07 -1.41
C GLU A 129 -8.52 -10.92 -2.88
N ASN A 130 -8.23 -9.76 -3.47
CA ASN A 130 -8.54 -9.42 -4.87
C ASN A 130 -7.35 -9.60 -5.82
N MET A 131 -6.27 -10.23 -5.37
CA MET A 131 -5.07 -10.43 -6.17
C MET A 131 -5.40 -11.19 -7.47
N PRO A 132 -4.96 -10.70 -8.64
CA PRO A 132 -5.08 -11.39 -9.91
C PRO A 132 -4.45 -12.78 -9.87
N ALA A 133 -4.95 -13.72 -10.67
CA ALA A 133 -4.48 -15.11 -10.68
C ALA A 133 -2.97 -15.24 -10.89
N ILE A 134 -2.39 -14.41 -11.76
CA ILE A 134 -0.93 -14.41 -12.01
C ILE A 134 -0.16 -13.96 -10.78
N GLY A 135 -0.61 -12.90 -10.09
CA GLY A 135 -0.01 -12.43 -8.84
C GLY A 135 -0.08 -13.49 -7.75
N PHE A 136 -1.23 -14.15 -7.62
CA PHE A 136 -1.40 -15.26 -6.67
C PHE A 136 -0.50 -16.45 -7.01
N TYR A 137 -0.31 -16.77 -8.30
CA TYR A 137 0.61 -17.83 -8.74
C TYR A 137 2.06 -17.53 -8.38
N LEU A 138 2.49 -16.28 -8.52
CA LEU A 138 3.86 -15.82 -8.20
C LEU A 138 4.07 -15.55 -6.71
N ASN A 139 3.03 -15.65 -5.88
CA ASN A 139 3.12 -15.39 -4.44
C ASN A 139 3.42 -16.66 -3.62
N ALA A 140 4.06 -16.49 -2.46
CA ALA A 140 4.27 -17.54 -1.46
C ALA A 140 3.83 -17.04 -0.06
N PRO A 141 3.09 -17.87 0.70
CA PRO A 141 2.50 -19.14 0.27
C PRO A 141 1.27 -18.92 -0.63
N GLN A 142 1.03 -19.85 -1.54
CA GLN A 142 -0.18 -19.88 -2.38
C GLN A 142 -1.40 -20.35 -1.58
N ASN A 143 -1.67 -19.70 -0.46
CA ASN A 143 -2.76 -20.07 0.44
C ASN A 143 -3.38 -18.84 1.10
N LYS A 144 -4.52 -18.39 0.59
CA LYS A 144 -5.27 -17.24 1.13
C LYS A 144 -5.60 -17.37 2.62
N ARG A 145 -5.85 -18.59 3.13
CA ARG A 145 -6.13 -18.80 4.56
C ARG A 145 -4.93 -18.44 5.44
N ILE A 146 -3.71 -18.66 4.95
CA ILE A 146 -2.48 -18.23 5.64
C ILE A 146 -2.30 -16.72 5.50
N LEU A 147 -2.40 -16.21 4.26
CA LEU A 147 -2.16 -14.80 3.94
C LEU A 147 -3.10 -13.86 4.70
N LEU A 148 -4.36 -14.25 4.88
CA LEU A 148 -5.41 -13.43 5.50
C LEU A 148 -5.68 -13.80 6.96
N HIS A 149 -4.86 -14.68 7.58
CA HIS A 149 -5.09 -15.15 8.93
C HIS A 149 -5.01 -14.01 9.95
N SER A 150 -6.01 -13.89 10.81
CA SER A 150 -6.13 -12.80 11.79
C SER A 150 -5.20 -12.94 13.00
N ASN A 151 -4.92 -14.19 13.44
CA ASN A 151 -3.95 -14.41 14.51
C ASN A 151 -2.53 -14.26 13.96
N TRP A 152 -1.88 -13.17 14.37
CA TRP A 152 -0.59 -12.76 13.86
C TRP A 152 0.53 -13.76 14.14
N GLU A 153 0.66 -14.24 15.38
CA GLU A 153 1.73 -15.18 15.74
C GLU A 153 1.60 -16.51 14.97
N TYR A 154 0.37 -16.97 14.81
CA TYR A 154 0.10 -18.19 14.06
C TYR A 154 0.37 -18.00 12.57
N LYS A 155 -0.01 -16.83 12.01
CA LYS A 155 0.31 -16.43 10.63
C LYS A 155 1.80 -16.47 10.35
N LEU A 156 2.62 -15.87 11.21
CA LEU A 156 4.08 -15.86 11.07
C LEU A 156 4.65 -17.28 10.99
N LYS A 157 4.24 -18.15 11.92
CA LYS A 157 4.70 -19.54 11.97
C LYS A 157 4.30 -20.34 10.72
N LEU A 158 3.08 -20.11 10.22
CA LEU A 158 2.60 -20.77 8.99
C LEU A 158 3.33 -20.24 7.76
N MET A 159 3.53 -18.94 7.64
CA MET A 159 4.28 -18.34 6.54
C MET A 159 5.71 -18.88 6.50
N ALA A 160 6.43 -18.83 7.62
CA ALA A 160 7.78 -19.36 7.69
C ALA A 160 7.85 -20.85 7.30
N LYS A 161 6.93 -21.67 7.85
CA LYS A 161 6.88 -23.11 7.54
C LYS A 161 6.61 -23.39 6.06
N SER A 162 5.72 -22.61 5.44
CA SER A 162 5.29 -22.85 4.06
C SER A 162 6.25 -22.30 3.00
N THR A 163 7.08 -21.31 3.36
CA THR A 163 7.96 -20.63 2.38
C THR A 163 9.42 -21.10 2.44
N ILE A 164 9.83 -21.75 3.53
CA ILE A 164 11.23 -22.16 3.75
C ILE A 164 11.81 -23.05 2.63
N LYS A 165 10.98 -23.82 1.93
CA LYS A 165 11.39 -24.72 0.82
C LYS A 165 11.09 -24.16 -0.57
N GLU A 166 10.46 -22.97 -0.64
CA GLU A 166 10.14 -22.33 -1.91
C GLU A 166 11.38 -21.68 -2.53
N ASN A 167 11.39 -21.55 -3.85
CA ASN A 167 12.35 -20.68 -4.53
C ASN A 167 11.86 -19.22 -4.38
N VAL A 168 12.30 -18.55 -3.32
CA VAL A 168 11.92 -17.16 -3.08
C VAL A 168 12.90 -16.23 -3.76
N THR A 169 12.38 -15.37 -4.63
CA THR A 169 13.13 -14.37 -5.40
C THR A 169 12.83 -12.94 -4.94
N GLY A 170 11.68 -12.71 -4.31
CA GLY A 170 11.27 -11.39 -3.84
C GLY A 170 10.56 -11.40 -2.50
N LEU A 171 10.54 -10.24 -1.87
CA LEU A 171 9.75 -9.94 -0.67
C LEU A 171 8.88 -8.71 -0.92
N SER A 172 7.72 -8.63 -0.28
CA SER A 172 6.86 -7.44 -0.31
C SER A 172 6.12 -7.26 1.02
N GLY A 173 6.17 -6.06 1.59
CA GLY A 173 5.43 -5.72 2.80
C GLY A 173 6.13 -4.73 3.72
N VAL A 174 5.55 -4.54 4.91
CA VAL A 174 6.06 -3.59 5.91
C VAL A 174 7.32 -4.15 6.60
N PRO A 175 8.41 -3.37 6.68
CA PRO A 175 9.71 -3.85 7.18
C PRO A 175 9.67 -4.48 8.58
N SER A 176 9.03 -3.84 9.54
CA SER A 176 8.95 -4.33 10.91
C SER A 176 8.32 -5.73 11.01
N TRP A 177 7.30 -5.98 10.20
CA TRP A 177 6.55 -7.22 10.22
C TRP A 177 7.22 -8.31 9.40
N MET A 178 7.75 -7.96 8.24
CA MET A 178 8.51 -8.90 7.41
C MET A 178 9.73 -9.44 8.16
N LEU A 179 10.43 -8.58 8.92
CA LEU A 179 11.58 -9.00 9.71
C LEU A 179 11.26 -10.12 10.71
N LEU A 180 10.05 -10.13 11.28
CA LEU A 180 9.61 -11.21 12.18
C LEU A 180 9.43 -12.54 11.44
N VAL A 181 8.84 -12.51 10.23
CA VAL A 181 8.75 -13.71 9.37
C VAL A 181 10.13 -14.23 9.02
N LEU A 182 11.03 -13.35 8.61
CA LEU A 182 12.39 -13.67 8.20
C LEU A 182 13.20 -14.31 9.33
N LYS A 183 13.11 -13.76 10.56
CA LYS A 183 13.73 -14.35 11.75
C LYS A 183 13.18 -15.74 12.07
N GLU A 184 11.88 -15.94 11.94
CA GLU A 184 11.25 -17.27 12.15
C GLU A 184 11.71 -18.29 11.07
N VAL A 185 11.85 -17.86 9.80
CA VAL A 185 12.40 -18.70 8.72
C VAL A 185 13.83 -19.08 9.03
N LEU A 186 14.67 -18.12 9.42
CA LEU A 186 16.08 -18.36 9.74
C LEU A 186 16.22 -19.34 10.92
N ALA A 187 15.46 -19.13 11.99
CA ALA A 187 15.46 -20.00 13.15
C ALA A 187 15.06 -21.44 12.80
N ARG A 188 14.04 -21.62 11.95
CA ARG A 188 13.56 -22.94 11.52
C ARG A 188 14.48 -23.64 10.52
N SER A 189 15.19 -22.87 9.71
CA SER A 189 16.06 -23.42 8.67
C SER A 189 17.34 -24.05 9.22
N GLY A 190 17.78 -23.63 10.41
CA GLY A 190 19.08 -23.97 10.97
C GLY A 190 20.26 -23.38 10.17
N LYS A 191 20.00 -22.47 9.24
CA LYS A 191 21.00 -21.79 8.41
C LYS A 191 21.55 -20.55 9.15
N LYS A 192 22.71 -20.07 8.67
CA LYS A 192 23.34 -18.86 9.24
C LYS A 192 22.84 -17.58 8.59
N SER A 193 22.36 -17.67 7.36
CA SER A 193 21.87 -16.55 6.55
C SER A 193 20.65 -16.95 5.74
N LEU A 194 19.76 -16.00 5.46
CA LEU A 194 18.65 -16.21 4.53
C LEU A 194 19.08 -16.37 3.08
N SER A 195 20.28 -15.91 2.70
CA SER A 195 20.85 -16.20 1.39
C SER A 195 21.20 -17.68 1.20
N GLU A 196 21.40 -18.44 2.30
CA GLU A 196 21.54 -19.91 2.25
C GLU A 196 20.18 -20.63 2.15
N VAL A 197 19.10 -19.98 2.63
CA VAL A 197 17.73 -20.53 2.53
C VAL A 197 17.17 -20.26 1.15
N TRP A 198 17.33 -19.01 0.67
CA TRP A 198 16.82 -18.54 -0.62
C TRP A 198 17.94 -17.92 -1.45
N PRO A 199 18.74 -18.74 -2.15
CA PRO A 199 19.90 -18.25 -2.88
C PRO A 199 19.55 -17.32 -4.04
N ASN A 200 18.32 -17.39 -4.55
CA ASN A 200 17.88 -16.59 -5.69
C ASN A 200 17.14 -15.30 -5.30
N ILE A 201 17.04 -15.01 -4.00
CA ILE A 201 16.38 -13.77 -3.53
C ILE A 201 17.15 -12.53 -4.01
N GLU A 202 16.47 -11.51 -4.54
CA GLU A 202 17.12 -10.34 -5.15
C GLU A 202 16.51 -9.00 -4.75
N VAL A 203 15.22 -8.94 -4.37
CA VAL A 203 14.53 -7.67 -4.11
C VAL A 203 13.61 -7.74 -2.90
N TYR A 204 13.50 -6.60 -2.23
CA TYR A 204 12.47 -6.36 -1.23
C TYR A 204 11.71 -5.06 -1.54
N PHE A 205 10.45 -5.19 -1.94
CA PHE A 205 9.50 -4.08 -2.10
C PHE A 205 8.95 -3.71 -0.73
N HIS A 206 9.30 -2.54 -0.22
CA HIS A 206 8.93 -2.13 1.13
C HIS A 206 8.25 -0.77 1.16
N GLY A 207 7.42 -0.55 2.16
CA GLY A 207 6.71 0.70 2.38
C GLY A 207 5.96 0.71 3.71
N GLY A 208 5.14 1.74 3.91
CA GLY A 208 4.32 1.91 5.10
C GLY A 208 5.05 2.50 6.32
N VAL A 209 6.37 2.33 6.42
CA VAL A 209 7.26 2.94 7.43
C VAL A 209 8.63 3.19 6.81
N SER A 210 9.43 4.12 7.37
CA SER A 210 10.83 4.28 6.97
C SER A 210 11.61 2.97 7.10
N PHE A 211 12.43 2.66 6.10
CA PHE A 211 13.24 1.45 6.09
C PHE A 211 14.55 1.60 6.88
N ASP A 212 15.07 2.82 7.03
CA ASP A 212 16.37 3.08 7.60
C ASP A 212 16.64 2.41 8.97
N PRO A 213 15.67 2.41 9.91
CA PRO A 213 15.88 1.73 11.21
C PRO A 213 16.06 0.21 11.10
N TYR A 214 15.65 -0.37 9.97
CA TYR A 214 15.67 -1.83 9.74
C TYR A 214 16.81 -2.27 8.82
N ARG A 215 17.36 -1.39 7.99
CA ARG A 215 18.34 -1.66 6.92
C ARG A 215 19.49 -2.55 7.40
N ALA A 216 20.16 -2.16 8.47
CA ALA A 216 21.31 -2.89 8.99
C ALA A 216 20.98 -4.34 9.41
N GLU A 217 19.79 -4.57 9.98
CA GLU A 217 19.36 -5.92 10.36
C GLU A 217 19.02 -6.77 9.14
N TYR A 218 18.40 -6.20 8.10
CA TYR A 218 18.15 -6.89 6.84
C TYR A 218 19.46 -7.24 6.13
N GLU A 219 20.40 -6.33 6.03
CA GLU A 219 21.72 -6.60 5.44
C GLU A 219 22.45 -7.72 6.19
N LYS A 220 22.39 -7.73 7.52
CA LYS A 220 22.98 -8.76 8.35
C LYS A 220 22.38 -10.15 8.10
N ILE A 221 21.05 -10.27 8.09
CA ILE A 221 20.39 -11.59 7.93
C ILE A 221 20.50 -12.15 6.52
N PHE A 222 20.74 -11.31 5.49
CA PHE A 222 20.95 -11.75 4.11
C PHE A 222 22.44 -11.86 3.72
N SER A 223 23.37 -11.40 4.57
CA SER A 223 24.81 -11.46 4.28
C SER A 223 25.26 -12.88 3.89
N PRO A 224 26.14 -13.03 2.89
CA PRO A 224 26.85 -11.98 2.14
C PRO A 224 26.07 -11.40 0.93
N LYS A 225 24.86 -11.86 0.66
CA LYS A 225 24.06 -11.39 -0.47
C LYS A 225 23.50 -10.00 -0.20
N LYS A 226 23.55 -9.12 -1.20
CA LYS A 226 22.93 -7.81 -1.17
C LYS A 226 21.63 -7.85 -1.97
N LEU A 227 20.54 -7.42 -1.35
CA LEU A 227 19.25 -7.25 -2.00
C LEU A 227 19.10 -5.79 -2.46
N PHE A 228 18.30 -5.60 -3.50
CA PHE A 228 17.77 -4.28 -3.80
C PHE A 228 16.56 -4.00 -2.89
N TYR A 229 16.59 -2.88 -2.18
CA TYR A 229 15.50 -2.42 -1.32
C TYR A 229 14.73 -1.34 -2.08
N MET A 230 13.57 -1.70 -2.63
CA MET A 230 12.76 -0.82 -3.45
C MET A 230 11.65 -0.17 -2.62
N ASN A 231 11.73 1.15 -2.49
CA ASN A 231 10.76 1.93 -1.72
C ASN A 231 9.46 2.12 -2.51
N ILE A 232 8.32 1.89 -1.84
CA ILE A 232 6.98 2.13 -2.39
C ILE A 232 6.14 2.91 -1.38
N TYR A 233 5.28 3.82 -1.89
CA TYR A 233 4.36 4.56 -1.06
C TYR A 233 2.92 4.20 -1.40
N ASN A 234 2.34 3.33 -0.57
CA ASN A 234 0.92 3.04 -0.59
C ASN A 234 0.30 3.23 0.80
N ALA A 235 -0.95 3.67 0.83
CA ALA A 235 -1.75 3.88 2.03
C ALA A 235 -3.16 3.31 1.83
N SER A 236 -4.01 3.44 2.86
CA SER A 236 -5.42 3.05 2.74
C SER A 236 -6.18 3.86 1.69
N GLU A 237 -5.71 5.06 1.42
CA GLU A 237 -6.26 6.04 0.50
C GLU A 237 -5.85 5.77 -0.96
N GLY A 238 -4.73 5.08 -1.20
CA GLY A 238 -4.26 4.75 -2.54
C GLY A 238 -2.78 4.40 -2.63
N PHE A 239 -2.31 4.18 -3.84
CA PHE A 239 -0.92 3.93 -4.18
C PHE A 239 -0.35 5.17 -4.89
N PHE A 240 0.72 5.77 -4.36
CA PHE A 240 1.14 7.13 -4.72
C PHE A 240 2.54 7.23 -5.29
N GLY A 241 3.48 6.38 -4.88
CA GLY A 241 4.87 6.53 -5.28
C GLY A 241 5.64 5.23 -5.38
N ILE A 242 6.61 5.20 -6.31
CA ILE A 242 7.48 4.06 -6.56
C ILE A 242 8.91 4.58 -6.80
N GLN A 243 9.89 4.02 -6.12
CA GLN A 243 11.30 4.27 -6.41
C GLN A 243 11.62 3.81 -7.84
N ASN A 244 12.18 4.69 -8.66
CA ASN A 244 12.46 4.43 -10.06
C ASN A 244 13.94 4.57 -10.45
N GLU A 245 14.83 4.74 -9.46
CA GLU A 245 16.28 4.84 -9.63
C GLU A 245 17.01 3.92 -8.64
N ARG A 246 18.18 3.38 -9.06
CA ARG A 246 18.95 2.45 -8.21
C ARG A 246 19.66 3.12 -7.06
N ASP A 247 20.14 4.33 -7.30
CA ASP A 247 21.05 5.08 -6.43
C ASP A 247 20.35 6.25 -5.70
N SER A 248 19.02 6.31 -5.75
CA SER A 248 18.20 7.28 -5.04
C SER A 248 17.06 6.58 -4.32
N ASP A 249 16.74 7.05 -3.11
CA ASP A 249 15.55 6.62 -2.36
C ASP A 249 14.30 7.46 -2.73
N ASP A 250 14.43 8.41 -3.67
CA ASP A 250 13.32 9.21 -4.18
C ASP A 250 12.29 8.34 -4.90
N MET A 251 11.05 8.78 -4.89
CA MET A 251 9.95 8.05 -5.52
C MET A 251 9.31 8.89 -6.61
N LEU A 252 9.08 8.27 -7.75
CA LEU A 252 8.23 8.80 -8.81
C LEU A 252 6.79 8.88 -8.29
N LEU A 253 6.18 10.07 -8.34
CA LEU A 253 4.76 10.24 -8.06
C LEU A 253 3.94 9.63 -9.22
N MET A 254 3.01 8.74 -8.88
CA MET A 254 2.14 8.07 -9.85
C MET A 254 0.98 8.99 -10.22
N THR A 255 1.05 9.64 -11.38
CA THR A 255 0.09 10.69 -11.79
C THR A 255 -1.00 10.21 -12.74
N ASP A 256 -0.89 9.00 -13.28
CA ASP A 256 -1.79 8.40 -14.28
C ASP A 256 -2.59 7.19 -13.74
N ASN A 257 -2.62 7.01 -12.43
CA ASN A 257 -3.26 5.88 -11.75
C ASN A 257 -4.63 6.21 -11.13
N GLY A 258 -5.33 7.22 -11.66
CA GLY A 258 -6.69 7.58 -11.22
C GLY A 258 -6.79 8.36 -9.91
N VAL A 259 -5.67 8.88 -9.39
CA VAL A 259 -5.66 9.75 -8.20
C VAL A 259 -5.61 11.22 -8.63
N PHE A 260 -6.45 12.02 -8.01
CA PHE A 260 -6.45 13.47 -8.16
C PHE A 260 -5.61 14.08 -7.05
N TYR A 261 -4.54 14.80 -7.43
CA TYR A 261 -3.56 15.37 -6.50
C TYR A 261 -3.68 16.88 -6.39
N GLU A 262 -3.74 17.34 -5.16
CA GLU A 262 -3.49 18.73 -4.79
C GLU A 262 -2.42 18.79 -3.69
N PHE A 263 -1.83 19.97 -3.50
CA PHE A 263 -0.71 20.17 -2.59
C PHE A 263 -0.92 21.39 -1.73
N LEU A 264 -0.64 21.24 -0.44
CA LEU A 264 -0.68 22.31 0.55
C LEU A 264 0.75 22.59 0.98
N GLU A 265 1.26 23.78 0.63
CA GLU A 265 2.62 24.17 0.98
C GLU A 265 2.77 24.33 2.50
N LEU A 266 3.82 23.72 3.03
CA LEU A 266 4.14 23.77 4.46
C LEU A 266 5.35 24.69 4.69
N ASN A 267 5.30 25.47 5.77
CA ASN A 267 6.45 26.23 6.22
C ASN A 267 7.48 25.32 6.95
N GLU A 268 8.60 25.88 7.36
CA GLU A 268 9.68 25.15 8.07
C GLU A 268 9.21 24.49 9.37
N GLU A 269 8.12 24.99 10.00
CA GLU A 269 7.53 24.41 11.20
C GLU A 269 6.49 23.31 10.89
N GLY A 270 6.29 22.97 9.61
CA GLY A 270 5.29 21.99 9.17
C GLY A 270 3.85 22.49 9.23
N ARG A 271 3.62 23.80 9.33
CA ARG A 271 2.30 24.41 9.30
C ARG A 271 1.96 24.85 7.88
N ASP A 272 0.70 24.68 7.52
CA ASP A 272 0.20 25.11 6.23
C ASP A 272 0.03 26.64 6.14
N ASN A 273 0.10 27.15 4.92
CA ASN A 273 -0.19 28.55 4.60
C ASN A 273 -1.63 28.78 4.09
N GLY A 274 -2.46 27.72 4.11
CA GLY A 274 -3.84 27.73 3.64
C GLY A 274 -4.02 27.77 2.13
N LYS A 275 -2.93 27.77 1.33
CA LYS A 275 -2.99 27.77 -0.12
C LYS A 275 -2.85 26.36 -0.68
N VAL A 276 -3.91 25.86 -1.29
CA VAL A 276 -3.92 24.60 -2.06
C VAL A 276 -3.57 24.89 -3.52
N ILE A 277 -2.65 24.13 -4.08
CA ILE A 277 -2.16 24.27 -5.47
C ILE A 277 -2.25 22.94 -6.21
N PRO A 278 -2.44 22.97 -7.55
CA PRO A 278 -2.35 21.78 -8.39
C PRO A 278 -0.90 21.31 -8.55
N LEU A 279 -0.72 20.07 -9.00
CA LEU A 279 0.59 19.50 -9.30
C LEU A 279 1.41 20.39 -10.27
N SER A 280 0.76 21.04 -11.24
CA SER A 280 1.42 21.92 -12.21
C SER A 280 2.06 23.18 -11.62
N GLU A 281 1.72 23.55 -10.39
CA GLU A 281 2.27 24.71 -9.67
C GLU A 281 3.29 24.31 -8.59
N VAL A 282 3.49 23.02 -8.35
CA VAL A 282 4.48 22.51 -7.40
C VAL A 282 5.89 22.83 -7.86
N GLN A 283 6.72 23.31 -6.94
CA GLN A 283 8.12 23.66 -7.21
C GLN A 283 9.06 22.76 -6.42
N VAL A 284 10.26 22.57 -6.96
CA VAL A 284 11.34 21.86 -6.27
C VAL A 284 11.89 22.72 -5.12
N GLY A 285 12.00 22.12 -3.94
CA GLY A 285 12.57 22.74 -2.75
C GLY A 285 11.58 22.90 -1.60
N PRO A 286 10.39 23.51 -1.77
CA PRO A 286 9.39 23.59 -0.72
C PRO A 286 8.87 22.21 -0.29
N THR A 287 8.38 22.13 0.94
CA THR A 287 7.70 20.93 1.47
C THR A 287 6.19 21.09 1.32
N TYR A 288 5.53 20.04 0.90
CA TYR A 288 4.08 20.02 0.69
C TYR A 288 3.41 18.87 1.44
N ALA A 289 2.22 19.13 1.97
CA ALA A 289 1.29 18.06 2.32
C ALA A 289 0.47 17.70 1.07
N MET A 290 0.45 16.42 0.73
CA MET A 290 -0.33 15.90 -0.39
C MET A 290 -1.78 15.73 0.02
N ILE A 291 -2.70 16.22 -0.80
CA ILE A 291 -4.15 16.07 -0.67
C ILE A 291 -4.60 15.13 -1.78
N VAL A 292 -5.37 14.10 -1.45
CA VAL A 292 -5.90 13.07 -2.36
C VAL A 292 -7.36 12.78 -2.09
#